data_3901a55a191742fb9bf9eaa7eea98d4d
#
_entry.id   3901a55a191742fb9bf9eaa7eea98d4d
#
_cell.length_a   1.000
_cell.length_b   1.000
_cell.length_c   1.000
_cell.angle_alpha   90.00
_cell.angle_beta   90.00
_cell.angle_gamma   90.00
#
_symmetry.space_group_name_H-M   'P 1'
#
loop_
_entity.id
_entity.type
_entity.pdbx_description
1 polymer ?
#
loop_
_entity_poly.entity_id
_entity_poly.type
_entity_poly.pdbx_seq_one_letter_code
_entity_poly.pdbx_strand_id
1 'polypeptide(L)'
;MKKKWLTAVVVAGMALTMSLTAFAGSWKKDAIGWWYDNENGTYLQNGWSWVDGNRDGVAECYYFENSGYILTGTTTPDGYQVNGDGAWTENGVVQTKQVAQAVNESVFSKSGSKKGLATRDTLFDNTSVSDLGVKHIIYNFTNFEQNFMDNFRNTKAHGVSVTAIMLNTPRNNPEPQSLPAGITGQEANYYGFNVTSQAGIDATTRLANRFASLYRDSVDNWIIGNEINYPNAWNYTPHSSIENYADQYAHAFRIWYTAIKQNNPSANVYIPFDYVWTEQSPSGGYYKAKDLLRLLNDRLRDLDYGIAWHPYPQGLADPNFEDDSKATNSEDSLIINMKNINVLTDYLQKPEYLAPNGKVRHLILSEQGFNATNEDVQADQIAKAYNIAKNNPYIEAFFLAREYDQPGEMHNVGGALQEMHFGIREAYERGRRPRKAYSVYKSLQ
;
A
#
# COMPACT_ATOMS: atom_id res chain seq x y z
N MET A 1 71.45 19.16 15.36
CA MET A 1 70.28 18.25 15.23
C MET A 1 69.11 18.86 15.98
N LYS A 2 68.18 19.48 15.23
CA LYS A 2 66.96 20.09 15.82
C LYS A 2 65.81 19.06 15.71
N LYS A 3 65.32 18.56 16.82
CA LYS A 3 64.14 17.72 16.89
C LYS A 3 62.90 18.58 16.64
N LYS A 4 62.16 18.28 15.55
CA LYS A 4 60.82 18.81 15.30
C LYS A 4 59.84 17.93 16.12
N TRP A 5 59.11 18.57 17.01
CA TRP A 5 57.94 17.95 17.68
C TRP A 5 56.75 18.11 16.73
N LEU A 6 56.17 16.99 16.25
CA LEU A 6 54.86 16.96 15.62
C LEU A 6 53.82 16.93 16.73
N THR A 7 53.08 18.00 16.85
CA THR A 7 51.89 18.02 17.71
C THR A 7 50.76 17.35 16.91
N ALA A 8 50.38 16.14 17.30
CA ALA A 8 49.17 15.52 16.78
C ALA A 8 47.95 16.15 17.45
N VAL A 9 47.17 16.90 16.67
CA VAL A 9 45.85 17.37 17.10
C VAL A 9 44.90 16.16 17.03
N VAL A 10 44.58 15.61 18.19
CA VAL A 10 43.49 14.63 18.32
C VAL A 10 42.17 15.40 18.25
N VAL A 11 41.52 15.39 17.13
CA VAL A 11 40.13 15.82 17.03
C VAL A 11 39.28 14.74 17.72
N ALA A 12 38.89 15.00 18.94
CA ALA A 12 37.89 14.17 19.63
C ALA A 12 36.53 14.43 18.97
N GLY A 13 36.13 13.54 18.07
CA GLY A 13 34.77 13.51 17.53
C GLY A 13 33.81 13.21 18.68
N MET A 14 33.12 14.23 19.19
CA MET A 14 31.93 14.02 19.99
C MET A 14 30.87 13.36 19.10
N ALA A 15 30.60 12.09 19.38
CA ALA A 15 29.40 11.44 18.86
C ALA A 15 28.18 12.09 19.54
N LEU A 16 27.63 13.09 18.90
CA LEU A 16 26.30 13.63 19.25
C LEU A 16 25.26 12.49 19.04
N THR A 17 24.86 11.89 20.15
CA THR A 17 23.70 10.97 20.18
C THR A 17 22.44 11.82 20.04
N MET A 18 22.16 12.25 18.80
CA MET A 18 20.89 12.88 18.47
C MET A 18 19.88 11.78 18.17
N SER A 19 18.76 11.81 18.88
CA SER A 19 17.61 10.96 18.58
C SER A 19 17.08 11.30 17.19
N LEU A 20 17.11 10.32 16.30
CA LEU A 20 16.44 10.40 15.01
C LEU A 20 14.94 10.22 15.25
N THR A 21 14.23 11.29 15.45
CA THR A 21 12.79 11.31 15.26
C THR A 21 12.54 11.88 13.87
N ALA A 22 12.01 11.06 12.96
CA ALA A 22 11.39 11.57 11.74
C ALA A 22 10.17 12.37 12.19
N PHE A 23 10.29 13.67 12.27
CA PHE A 23 9.18 14.55 12.61
C PHE A 23 8.32 14.73 11.35
N ALA A 24 7.07 14.30 11.43
CA ALA A 24 6.03 14.83 10.56
C ALA A 24 5.79 16.28 11.00
N GLY A 25 6.21 17.24 10.19
CA GLY A 25 6.10 18.64 10.51
C GLY A 25 6.30 19.50 9.26
N SER A 26 6.22 20.81 9.40
CA SER A 26 6.38 21.72 8.27
C SER A 26 7.17 22.98 8.65
N TRP A 27 7.98 23.45 7.70
CA TRP A 27 8.63 24.75 7.81
C TRP A 27 7.61 25.88 7.80
N LYS A 28 7.76 26.79 8.75
CA LYS A 28 6.99 28.04 8.84
C LYS A 28 7.96 29.21 8.81
N LYS A 29 7.49 30.32 8.24
CA LYS A 29 8.23 31.59 8.21
C LYS A 29 7.33 32.73 8.63
N ASP A 30 7.80 33.56 9.53
CA ASP A 30 7.15 34.80 9.93
C ASP A 30 8.12 36.01 9.84
N ALA A 31 7.78 37.11 10.48
CA ALA A 31 8.59 38.34 10.44
C ALA A 31 9.92 38.21 11.20
N ILE A 32 10.08 37.21 12.08
CA ILE A 32 11.29 36.96 12.89
C ILE A 32 12.24 36.03 12.15
N GLY A 33 11.73 34.91 11.61
CA GLY A 33 12.56 33.92 10.97
C GLY A 33 11.85 32.64 10.57
N TRP A 34 12.65 31.60 10.31
CA TRP A 34 12.17 30.25 10.04
C TRP A 34 12.11 29.43 11.33
N TRP A 35 11.06 28.65 11.49
CA TRP A 35 10.88 27.68 12.58
C TRP A 35 10.18 26.43 12.06
N TYR A 36 10.25 25.31 12.79
CA TYR A 36 9.69 24.04 12.37
C TYR A 36 8.56 23.62 13.30
N ASP A 37 7.33 23.57 12.74
CA ASP A 37 6.11 23.14 13.42
C ASP A 37 6.01 21.61 13.34
N ASN A 38 5.95 20.94 14.49
CA ASN A 38 5.78 19.48 14.57
C ASN A 38 4.33 19.04 14.30
N GLU A 39 3.40 19.96 13.97
CA GLU A 39 1.98 19.69 13.67
C GLU A 39 1.21 18.96 14.78
N ASN A 40 1.75 18.95 15.98
CA ASN A 40 1.15 18.38 17.21
C ASN A 40 1.05 19.39 18.36
N GLY A 41 1.16 20.68 18.05
CA GLY A 41 1.16 21.77 19.04
C GLY A 41 2.53 22.03 19.66
N THR A 42 3.60 21.40 19.19
CA THR A 42 4.99 21.65 19.60
C THR A 42 5.82 22.10 18.40
N TYR A 43 7.02 22.63 18.69
CA TYR A 43 7.98 23.03 17.67
C TYR A 43 9.41 22.68 18.12
N LEU A 44 10.37 22.64 17.18
CA LEU A 44 11.77 22.37 17.48
C LEU A 44 12.42 23.59 18.16
N GLN A 45 13.25 23.34 19.17
CA GLN A 45 13.97 24.37 19.93
C GLN A 45 15.18 23.78 20.66
N ASN A 46 16.07 24.66 21.15
CA ASN A 46 17.17 24.29 22.05
C ASN A 46 18.21 23.31 21.46
N GLY A 47 18.78 23.62 20.31
CA GLY A 47 19.90 22.88 19.79
C GLY A 47 19.71 22.31 18.38
N TRP A 48 20.55 21.34 18.04
CA TRP A 48 20.59 20.76 16.72
C TRP A 48 19.48 19.72 16.48
N SER A 49 18.86 19.81 15.30
CA SER A 49 17.92 18.81 14.84
C SER A 49 18.12 18.51 13.36
N TRP A 50 18.07 17.23 13.00
CA TRP A 50 18.03 16.78 11.63
C TRP A 50 16.59 16.85 11.12
N VAL A 51 16.37 17.60 10.04
CA VAL A 51 15.05 17.85 9.46
C VAL A 51 15.08 17.54 7.97
N ASP A 52 14.31 16.56 7.56
CA ASP A 52 13.99 16.30 6.15
C ASP A 52 12.78 17.20 5.77
N GLY A 53 13.08 18.48 5.56
CA GLY A 53 12.05 19.51 5.40
C GLY A 53 11.36 19.49 4.04
N ASN A 54 12.05 18.97 3.02
CA ASN A 54 11.54 18.80 1.66
C ASN A 54 11.03 17.38 1.39
N ARG A 55 11.21 16.47 2.36
CA ARG A 55 10.74 15.07 2.35
C ARG A 55 11.36 14.22 1.23
N ASP A 56 12.64 14.47 0.91
CA ASP A 56 13.39 13.73 -0.12
C ASP A 56 14.15 12.52 0.44
N GLY A 57 13.99 12.22 1.72
CA GLY A 57 14.72 11.15 2.41
C GLY A 57 16.11 11.54 2.88
N VAL A 58 16.49 12.82 2.71
CA VAL A 58 17.78 13.37 3.12
C VAL A 58 17.53 14.54 4.08
N ALA A 59 17.89 14.38 5.35
CA ALA A 59 17.78 15.46 6.32
C ALA A 59 19.02 16.33 6.30
N GLU A 60 18.82 17.63 6.35
CA GLU A 60 19.83 18.62 6.73
C GLU A 60 19.77 18.89 8.25
N CYS A 61 20.84 19.39 8.83
CA CYS A 61 20.91 19.70 10.25
C CYS A 61 20.80 21.21 10.50
N TYR A 62 19.89 21.60 11.39
CA TYR A 62 19.62 22.99 11.73
C TYR A 62 19.81 23.23 13.23
N TYR A 63 20.31 24.41 13.63
CA TYR A 63 20.38 24.82 15.02
C TYR A 63 19.18 25.70 15.37
N PHE A 64 18.35 25.21 16.28
CA PHE A 64 17.17 25.91 16.79
C PHE A 64 17.51 26.63 18.10
N GLU A 65 17.23 27.91 18.17
CA GLU A 65 17.34 28.68 19.40
C GLU A 65 16.28 28.28 20.44
N ASN A 66 16.38 28.80 21.65
CA ASN A 66 15.36 28.63 22.69
C ASN A 66 13.98 29.20 22.27
N SER A 67 13.98 30.18 21.39
CA SER A 67 12.79 30.79 20.77
C SER A 67 12.11 29.90 19.74
N GLY A 68 12.76 28.83 19.27
CA GLY A 68 12.31 27.95 18.21
C GLY A 68 12.71 28.37 16.80
N TYR A 69 13.34 29.54 16.61
CA TYR A 69 13.83 29.96 15.30
C TYR A 69 15.20 29.37 15.00
N ILE A 70 15.47 29.09 13.71
CA ILE A 70 16.82 28.62 13.31
C ILE A 70 17.80 29.80 13.16
N LEU A 71 19.06 29.52 13.44
CA LEU A 71 20.16 30.40 13.07
C LEU A 71 20.46 30.28 11.57
N THR A 72 20.71 31.41 10.90
CA THR A 72 21.03 31.47 9.47
C THR A 72 22.27 32.33 9.21
N GLY A 73 23.16 31.89 8.31
CA GLY A 73 24.31 32.65 7.86
C GLY A 73 25.29 33.08 8.94
N THR A 74 25.45 32.28 10.00
CA THR A 74 26.23 32.64 11.19
C THR A 74 26.97 31.43 11.78
N THR A 75 27.72 31.70 12.87
CA THR A 75 28.31 30.66 13.71
C THR A 75 27.41 30.40 14.91
N THR A 76 27.10 29.13 15.16
CA THR A 76 26.28 28.70 16.31
C THR A 76 27.05 28.87 17.65
N PRO A 77 26.37 28.90 18.79
CA PRO A 77 27.00 29.04 20.10
C PRO A 77 28.07 27.97 20.40
N ASP A 78 27.98 26.80 19.83
CA ASP A 78 28.93 25.69 19.95
C ASP A 78 30.00 25.65 18.85
N GLY A 79 30.07 26.73 17.99
CA GLY A 79 31.16 26.98 17.06
C GLY A 79 31.01 26.41 15.64
N TYR A 80 29.88 25.87 15.30
CA TYR A 80 29.62 25.38 13.92
C TYR A 80 29.08 26.45 13.01
N GLN A 81 29.29 26.28 11.69
CA GLN A 81 28.81 27.22 10.66
C GLN A 81 27.45 26.75 10.10
N VAL A 82 26.53 27.68 9.97
CA VAL A 82 25.28 27.47 9.22
C VAL A 82 25.22 28.40 8.02
N ASN A 83 24.75 27.91 6.88
CA ASN A 83 24.60 28.68 5.64
C ASN A 83 23.41 29.67 5.70
N GLY A 84 23.17 30.40 4.63
CA GLY A 84 22.07 31.38 4.53
C GLY A 84 20.68 30.78 4.70
N ASP A 85 20.52 29.49 4.45
CA ASP A 85 19.27 28.73 4.64
C ASP A 85 19.20 28.08 6.02
N GLY A 86 20.23 28.21 6.84
CA GLY A 86 20.33 27.69 8.20
C GLY A 86 20.88 26.28 8.31
N ALA A 87 21.20 25.62 7.21
CA ALA A 87 21.74 24.27 7.22
C ALA A 87 23.22 24.26 7.70
N TRP A 88 23.58 23.30 8.55
CA TRP A 88 24.95 23.09 9.01
C TRP A 88 25.89 22.81 7.85
N THR A 89 27.06 23.46 7.86
CA THR A 89 28.10 23.25 6.84
C THR A 89 29.45 22.94 7.47
N GLU A 90 30.21 22.03 6.84
CA GLU A 90 31.63 21.84 7.08
C GLU A 90 32.41 22.11 5.78
N ASN A 91 33.41 22.97 5.84
CA ASN A 91 34.19 23.38 4.67
C ASN A 91 33.32 23.89 3.50
N GLY A 92 32.18 24.54 3.79
CA GLY A 92 31.23 25.05 2.80
C GLY A 92 30.30 24.01 2.20
N VAL A 93 30.36 22.75 2.64
CA VAL A 93 29.47 21.65 2.20
C VAL A 93 28.38 21.42 3.24
N VAL A 94 27.12 21.43 2.81
CA VAL A 94 25.97 21.12 3.67
C VAL A 94 26.09 19.69 4.17
N GLN A 95 25.96 19.53 5.48
CA GLN A 95 25.95 18.22 6.10
C GLN A 95 24.57 17.61 6.02
N THR A 96 24.50 16.39 5.50
CA THR A 96 23.25 15.68 5.28
C THR A 96 23.28 14.27 5.88
N LYS A 97 22.11 13.72 6.16
CA LYS A 97 21.95 12.36 6.66
C LYS A 97 20.76 11.69 5.99
N GLN A 98 20.95 10.47 5.50
CA GLN A 98 19.83 9.63 5.06
C GLN A 98 18.92 9.32 6.26
N VAL A 99 17.64 9.60 6.13
CA VAL A 99 16.63 9.26 7.11
C VAL A 99 15.72 8.20 6.54
N ALA A 100 15.46 7.15 7.34
CA ALA A 100 14.46 6.17 6.95
C ALA A 100 13.09 6.85 6.96
N GLN A 101 12.37 6.76 5.86
CA GLN A 101 11.01 7.25 5.79
C GLN A 101 10.15 6.50 6.81
N ALA A 102 9.43 7.25 7.65
CA ALA A 102 8.52 6.65 8.61
C ALA A 102 7.26 6.14 7.89
N VAL A 103 6.83 4.91 8.22
CA VAL A 103 5.53 4.38 7.80
C VAL A 103 4.43 4.81 8.76
N ASN A 104 3.22 4.96 8.25
CA ASN A 104 2.04 5.20 9.07
C ASN A 104 1.75 3.97 9.95
N GLU A 105 1.25 4.22 11.17
CA GLU A 105 0.73 3.12 11.97
C GLU A 105 -0.59 2.61 11.39
N SER A 106 -0.73 1.29 11.32
CA SER A 106 -1.94 0.61 10.87
C SER A 106 -2.32 -0.53 11.80
N VAL A 107 -3.48 -1.13 11.57
CA VAL A 107 -3.87 -2.36 12.26
C VAL A 107 -2.88 -3.49 12.00
N PHE A 108 -2.23 -3.49 10.84
CA PHE A 108 -1.23 -4.49 10.46
C PHE A 108 0.05 -4.36 11.29
N SER A 109 0.59 -3.15 11.41
CA SER A 109 1.81 -2.91 12.21
C SER A 109 1.60 -3.24 13.69
N LYS A 110 0.40 -3.03 14.21
CA LYS A 110 0.03 -3.36 15.61
C LYS A 110 -0.08 -4.86 15.87
N SER A 111 -0.37 -5.67 14.85
CA SER A 111 -0.53 -7.12 15.01
C SER A 111 0.80 -7.86 15.21
N GLY A 112 1.93 -7.27 14.83
CA GLY A 112 3.24 -7.89 14.83
C GLY A 112 3.43 -9.02 13.81
N SER A 113 2.45 -9.24 12.92
CA SER A 113 2.48 -10.25 11.86
C SER A 113 1.91 -9.68 10.57
N LYS A 114 2.47 -10.08 9.45
CA LYS A 114 1.98 -9.71 8.10
C LYS A 114 1.13 -10.79 7.45
N LYS A 115 0.89 -11.89 8.17
CA LYS A 115 0.28 -13.11 7.66
C LYS A 115 -1.22 -12.94 7.45
N GLY A 116 -1.64 -12.96 6.19
CA GLY A 116 -3.02 -12.76 5.77
C GLY A 116 -3.53 -13.87 4.85
N LEU A 117 -4.84 -13.97 4.72
CA LEU A 117 -5.52 -14.94 3.87
C LEU A 117 -6.71 -14.31 3.17
N ALA A 118 -6.82 -14.54 1.86
CA ALA A 118 -8.03 -14.25 1.12
C ALA A 118 -9.07 -15.35 1.40
N THR A 119 -10.19 -14.94 1.99
CA THR A 119 -11.30 -15.83 2.30
C THR A 119 -12.30 -15.85 1.16
N ARG A 120 -12.90 -17.00 0.90
CA ARG A 120 -13.87 -17.16 -0.17
C ARG A 120 -15.21 -16.53 0.20
N ASP A 121 -15.89 -15.92 -0.79
CA ASP A 121 -17.16 -15.20 -0.65
C ASP A 121 -18.28 -15.96 0.09
N THR A 122 -18.31 -17.28 -0.03
CA THR A 122 -19.41 -18.11 0.51
C THR A 122 -19.01 -19.01 1.66
N LEU A 123 -17.71 -19.08 1.99
CA LEU A 123 -17.15 -20.12 2.87
C LEU A 123 -16.13 -19.52 3.83
N PHE A 124 -16.63 -18.69 4.74
CA PHE A 124 -15.82 -18.12 5.79
C PHE A 124 -15.54 -19.16 6.87
N ASP A 125 -14.32 -19.69 6.91
CA ASP A 125 -13.88 -20.69 7.88
C ASP A 125 -12.88 -20.13 8.89
N ASN A 126 -13.38 -19.70 10.04
CA ASN A 126 -12.54 -19.23 11.15
C ASN A 126 -11.60 -20.31 11.68
N THR A 127 -11.91 -21.60 11.46
CA THR A 127 -11.06 -22.70 11.92
C THR A 127 -9.73 -22.71 11.18
N SER A 128 -9.75 -22.55 9.86
CA SER A 128 -8.51 -22.45 9.08
C SER A 128 -7.73 -21.18 9.40
N VAL A 129 -8.40 -20.04 9.58
CA VAL A 129 -7.77 -18.78 10.00
C VAL A 129 -7.00 -18.97 11.31
N SER A 130 -7.62 -19.61 12.29
CA SER A 130 -6.99 -19.92 13.59
C SER A 130 -5.87 -20.95 13.45
N ASP A 131 -6.10 -22.05 12.72
CA ASP A 131 -5.11 -23.12 12.56
C ASP A 131 -3.85 -22.66 11.82
N LEU A 132 -4.01 -21.82 10.80
CA LEU A 132 -2.89 -21.22 10.05
C LEU A 132 -2.16 -20.11 10.82
N GLY A 133 -2.71 -19.63 11.94
CA GLY A 133 -2.17 -18.50 12.69
C GLY A 133 -2.24 -17.18 11.95
N VAL A 134 -3.23 -17.02 11.07
CA VAL A 134 -3.47 -15.81 10.26
C VAL A 134 -3.93 -14.67 11.18
N LYS A 135 -3.42 -13.47 10.94
CA LYS A 135 -3.77 -12.24 11.69
C LYS A 135 -4.60 -11.26 10.88
N HIS A 136 -4.74 -11.50 9.58
CA HIS A 136 -5.45 -10.63 8.67
C HIS A 136 -6.26 -11.46 7.69
N ILE A 137 -7.52 -11.10 7.48
CA ILE A 137 -8.33 -11.66 6.40
C ILE A 137 -8.72 -10.57 5.42
N ILE A 138 -8.92 -10.97 4.16
CA ILE A 138 -9.46 -10.11 3.12
C ILE A 138 -10.69 -10.77 2.51
N TYR A 139 -11.74 -10.00 2.29
CA TYR A 139 -13.03 -10.46 1.83
C TYR A 139 -13.58 -9.61 0.69
N ASN A 140 -14.11 -10.27 -0.34
CA ASN A 140 -14.69 -9.63 -1.52
C ASN A 140 -16.19 -9.41 -1.32
N PHE A 141 -16.63 -8.15 -1.28
CA PHE A 141 -18.04 -7.80 -1.33
C PHE A 141 -18.54 -7.82 -2.79
N THR A 142 -19.06 -8.96 -3.21
CA THR A 142 -19.69 -9.15 -4.53
C THR A 142 -21.20 -9.31 -4.43
N ASN A 143 -21.72 -9.56 -3.23
CA ASN A 143 -23.15 -9.73 -2.97
C ASN A 143 -23.57 -8.77 -1.86
N PHE A 144 -24.21 -7.68 -2.27
CA PHE A 144 -24.66 -6.64 -1.36
C PHE A 144 -25.84 -7.01 -0.46
N GLU A 145 -26.48 -8.16 -0.69
CA GLU A 145 -27.60 -8.62 0.16
C GLU A 145 -27.12 -9.39 1.40
N GLN A 146 -25.95 -10.00 1.35
CA GLN A 146 -25.41 -10.75 2.47
C GLN A 146 -24.90 -9.83 3.58
N ASN A 147 -25.22 -10.21 4.82
CA ASN A 147 -24.73 -9.52 6.00
C ASN A 147 -23.68 -10.38 6.72
N PHE A 148 -22.44 -9.94 6.69
CA PHE A 148 -21.30 -10.60 7.31
C PHE A 148 -20.89 -9.99 8.65
N MET A 149 -21.65 -9.05 9.16
CA MET A 149 -21.28 -8.25 10.34
C MET A 149 -20.92 -9.11 11.56
N ASP A 150 -21.72 -10.14 11.85
CA ASP A 150 -21.47 -11.01 13.01
C ASP A 150 -20.23 -11.88 12.81
N ASN A 151 -19.99 -12.36 11.57
CA ASN A 151 -18.79 -13.12 11.23
C ASN A 151 -17.53 -12.25 11.39
N PHE A 152 -17.55 -11.01 10.91
CA PHE A 152 -16.43 -10.11 11.04
C PHE A 152 -16.18 -9.65 12.47
N ARG A 153 -17.24 -9.39 13.25
CA ARG A 153 -17.12 -9.10 14.69
C ARG A 153 -16.50 -10.26 15.44
N ASN A 154 -16.94 -11.48 15.14
CA ASN A 154 -16.36 -12.69 15.73
C ASN A 154 -14.88 -12.84 15.33
N THR A 155 -14.53 -12.59 14.08
CA THR A 155 -13.14 -12.62 13.60
C THR A 155 -12.27 -11.61 14.35
N LYS A 156 -12.75 -10.38 14.49
CA LYS A 156 -12.06 -9.32 15.25
C LYS A 156 -11.91 -9.66 16.73
N ALA A 157 -12.92 -10.30 17.34
CA ALA A 157 -12.86 -10.75 18.72
C ALA A 157 -11.72 -11.78 18.97
N HIS A 158 -11.27 -12.48 17.93
CA HIS A 158 -10.10 -13.37 17.96
C HIS A 158 -8.78 -12.68 17.59
N GLY A 159 -8.77 -11.36 17.52
CA GLY A 159 -7.55 -10.57 17.21
C GLY A 159 -7.11 -10.64 15.75
N VAL A 160 -8.04 -10.91 14.83
CA VAL A 160 -7.81 -10.95 13.38
C VAL A 160 -8.45 -9.71 12.74
N SER A 161 -7.69 -8.94 11.98
CA SER A 161 -8.21 -7.78 11.27
C SER A 161 -8.96 -8.17 9.99
N VAL A 162 -9.93 -7.35 9.61
CA VAL A 162 -10.77 -7.55 8.43
C VAL A 162 -10.51 -6.45 7.41
N THR A 163 -10.16 -6.85 6.19
CA THR A 163 -10.08 -5.98 5.02
C THR A 163 -11.20 -6.32 4.05
N ALA A 164 -11.95 -5.33 3.59
CA ALA A 164 -13.05 -5.50 2.65
C ALA A 164 -12.68 -4.94 1.27
N ILE A 165 -12.89 -5.71 0.20
CA ILE A 165 -12.81 -5.25 -1.19
C ILE A 165 -14.22 -4.92 -1.66
N MET A 166 -14.45 -3.68 -2.08
CA MET A 166 -15.74 -3.22 -2.60
C MET A 166 -15.78 -3.37 -4.13
N LEU A 167 -16.47 -4.41 -4.59
CA LEU A 167 -16.58 -4.77 -5.99
C LEU A 167 -17.96 -4.37 -6.52
N ASN A 168 -18.01 -3.35 -7.38
CA ASN A 168 -19.26 -2.92 -7.98
C ASN A 168 -19.72 -3.93 -9.05
N THR A 169 -20.92 -4.44 -8.89
CA THR A 169 -21.49 -5.48 -9.76
C THR A 169 -22.99 -5.24 -9.98
N PRO A 170 -23.56 -5.60 -11.14
CA PRO A 170 -25.01 -5.54 -11.37
C PRO A 170 -25.80 -6.47 -10.45
N ARG A 171 -25.17 -7.54 -9.95
CA ARG A 171 -25.85 -8.57 -9.16
C ARG A 171 -26.23 -8.02 -7.79
N ASN A 172 -27.56 -7.99 -7.52
CA ASN A 172 -28.13 -7.60 -6.23
C ASN A 172 -27.64 -6.23 -5.72
N ASN A 173 -27.35 -5.31 -6.65
CA ASN A 173 -26.92 -3.95 -6.28
C ASN A 173 -28.11 -3.13 -5.77
N PRO A 174 -28.11 -2.68 -4.49
CA PRO A 174 -29.20 -1.90 -3.94
C PRO A 174 -29.26 -0.48 -4.49
N GLU A 175 -28.21 -0.02 -5.17
CA GLU A 175 -28.09 1.29 -5.81
C GLU A 175 -27.69 1.11 -7.30
N PRO A 176 -28.58 0.63 -8.18
CA PRO A 176 -28.22 0.31 -9.57
C PRO A 176 -27.61 1.48 -10.35
N GLN A 177 -27.96 2.72 -9.98
CA GLN A 177 -27.39 3.93 -10.60
C GLN A 177 -25.93 4.18 -10.19
N SER A 178 -25.40 3.46 -9.19
CA SER A 178 -23.96 3.46 -8.87
C SER A 178 -23.13 2.74 -9.94
N LEU A 179 -23.75 1.96 -10.81
CA LEU A 179 -23.11 1.34 -11.96
C LEU A 179 -22.94 2.34 -13.10
N PRO A 180 -21.90 2.20 -13.94
CA PRO A 180 -21.73 3.04 -15.11
C PRO A 180 -22.95 2.99 -16.04
N ALA A 181 -23.30 4.12 -16.65
CA ALA A 181 -24.44 4.20 -17.53
C ALA A 181 -24.21 3.41 -18.83
N GLY A 182 -25.26 2.75 -19.31
CA GLY A 182 -25.25 2.06 -20.60
C GLY A 182 -24.55 0.71 -20.63
N ILE A 183 -24.16 0.15 -19.48
CA ILE A 183 -23.60 -1.20 -19.42
C ILE A 183 -24.68 -2.25 -19.65
N THR A 184 -24.27 -3.39 -20.23
CA THR A 184 -25.12 -4.57 -20.45
C THR A 184 -24.93 -5.62 -19.34
N GLY A 185 -23.87 -5.48 -18.53
CA GLY A 185 -23.46 -6.46 -17.52
C GLY A 185 -22.57 -7.58 -18.07
N GLN A 186 -22.07 -7.42 -19.30
CA GLN A 186 -21.21 -8.40 -19.99
C GLN A 186 -19.80 -7.88 -20.28
N GLU A 187 -19.53 -6.60 -19.99
CA GLU A 187 -18.29 -5.92 -20.39
C GLU A 187 -17.10 -6.37 -19.55
N ALA A 188 -17.32 -6.66 -18.28
CA ALA A 188 -16.25 -7.00 -17.33
C ALA A 188 -16.80 -7.82 -16.14
N ASN A 189 -15.91 -8.34 -15.32
CA ASN A 189 -16.26 -9.02 -14.08
C ASN A 189 -16.78 -8.02 -13.02
N TYR A 190 -16.14 -6.84 -12.94
CA TYR A 190 -16.50 -5.77 -12.01
C TYR A 190 -16.46 -4.41 -12.70
N TYR A 191 -17.17 -3.46 -12.11
CA TYR A 191 -17.41 -2.13 -12.68
C TYR A 191 -16.92 -1.04 -11.73
N GLY A 192 -16.49 0.09 -12.31
CA GLY A 192 -16.23 1.31 -11.53
C GLY A 192 -17.55 1.88 -10.96
N PHE A 193 -17.42 2.76 -9.99
CA PHE A 193 -18.57 3.47 -9.43
C PHE A 193 -18.91 4.69 -10.27
N ASN A 194 -20.19 4.86 -10.58
CA ASN A 194 -20.67 5.92 -11.46
C ASN A 194 -20.58 7.30 -10.79
N VAL A 195 -19.83 8.19 -11.40
CA VAL A 195 -19.70 9.60 -11.03
C VAL A 195 -19.87 10.53 -12.23
N THR A 196 -20.43 10.01 -13.33
CA THR A 196 -20.62 10.78 -14.58
C THR A 196 -21.95 11.52 -14.65
N SER A 197 -22.85 11.29 -13.69
CA SER A 197 -24.13 11.98 -13.55
C SER A 197 -24.43 12.24 -12.08
N GLN A 198 -25.28 13.23 -11.79
CA GLN A 198 -25.70 13.52 -10.41
C GLN A 198 -26.37 12.29 -9.77
N ALA A 199 -27.24 11.61 -10.51
CA ALA A 199 -27.90 10.39 -10.04
C ALA A 199 -26.90 9.27 -9.69
N GLY A 200 -25.82 9.12 -10.48
CA GLY A 200 -24.74 8.19 -10.21
C GLY A 200 -23.94 8.58 -8.96
N ILE A 201 -23.58 9.84 -8.82
CA ILE A 201 -22.89 10.40 -7.64
C ILE A 201 -23.72 10.14 -6.39
N ASP A 202 -25.02 10.46 -6.43
CA ASP A 202 -25.93 10.28 -5.29
C ASP A 202 -26.07 8.80 -4.91
N ALA A 203 -26.20 7.90 -5.89
CA ALA A 203 -26.27 6.46 -5.67
C ALA A 203 -24.96 5.89 -5.10
N THR A 204 -23.82 6.30 -5.66
CA THR A 204 -22.49 5.92 -5.15
C THR A 204 -22.29 6.41 -3.70
N THR A 205 -22.74 7.64 -3.40
CA THR A 205 -22.67 8.22 -2.06
C THR A 205 -23.55 7.46 -1.07
N ARG A 206 -24.81 7.11 -1.45
CA ARG A 206 -25.68 6.31 -0.58
C ARG A 206 -25.10 4.93 -0.31
N LEU A 207 -24.56 4.28 -1.36
CA LEU A 207 -23.92 2.97 -1.22
C LEU A 207 -22.72 3.03 -0.27
N ALA A 208 -21.83 4.00 -0.46
CA ALA A 208 -20.65 4.18 0.38
C ALA A 208 -21.03 4.45 1.85
N ASN A 209 -21.96 5.37 2.11
CA ASN A 209 -22.42 5.65 3.47
C ASN A 209 -23.09 4.43 4.13
N ARG A 210 -23.90 3.68 3.38
CA ARG A 210 -24.54 2.46 3.88
C ARG A 210 -23.51 1.44 4.36
N PHE A 211 -22.51 1.12 3.53
CA PHE A 211 -21.50 0.11 3.89
C PHE A 211 -20.55 0.62 4.98
N ALA A 212 -20.05 1.83 4.85
CA ALA A 212 -19.17 2.43 5.86
C ALA A 212 -19.83 2.47 7.24
N SER A 213 -21.12 2.85 7.32
CA SER A 213 -21.86 2.87 8.58
C SER A 213 -22.15 1.46 9.12
N LEU A 214 -22.59 0.53 8.26
CA LEU A 214 -22.94 -0.83 8.65
C LEU A 214 -21.74 -1.59 9.23
N TYR A 215 -20.57 -1.44 8.62
CA TYR A 215 -19.37 -2.20 8.96
C TYR A 215 -18.31 -1.41 9.73
N ARG A 216 -18.64 -0.20 10.25
CA ARG A 216 -17.69 0.70 10.94
C ARG A 216 -16.88 0.04 12.06
N ASP A 217 -17.48 -0.92 12.78
CA ASP A 217 -16.87 -1.60 13.93
C ASP A 217 -16.27 -2.98 13.58
N SER A 218 -16.54 -3.46 12.36
CA SER A 218 -16.22 -4.83 11.94
C SER A 218 -15.25 -4.94 10.77
N VAL A 219 -15.03 -3.86 10.03
CA VAL A 219 -14.04 -3.76 8.95
C VAL A 219 -12.99 -2.72 9.31
N ASP A 220 -11.73 -3.13 9.26
CA ASP A 220 -10.58 -2.27 9.61
C ASP A 220 -10.03 -1.53 8.39
N ASN A 221 -10.13 -2.14 7.21
CA ASN A 221 -9.54 -1.62 5.98
C ASN A 221 -10.47 -1.85 4.79
N TRP A 222 -10.37 -0.95 3.81
CA TRP A 222 -11.22 -0.97 2.62
C TRP A 222 -10.38 -0.84 1.36
N ILE A 223 -10.65 -1.67 0.37
CA ILE A 223 -10.10 -1.57 -0.98
C ILE A 223 -11.24 -1.22 -1.92
N ILE A 224 -11.09 -0.18 -2.74
CA ILE A 224 -12.17 0.33 -3.58
C ILE A 224 -11.94 -0.08 -5.04
N GLY A 225 -12.74 -1.05 -5.51
CA GLY A 225 -12.59 -1.69 -6.80
C GLY A 225 -11.60 -2.86 -6.78
N ASN A 226 -11.21 -3.34 -7.95
CA ASN A 226 -10.21 -4.39 -8.16
C ASN A 226 -9.34 -4.04 -9.37
N GLU A 227 -8.02 -4.25 -9.28
CA GLU A 227 -7.05 -4.11 -10.39
C GLU A 227 -7.40 -2.98 -11.36
N ILE A 228 -7.50 -1.77 -10.83
CA ILE A 228 -8.05 -0.63 -11.57
C ILE A 228 -7.24 -0.25 -12.82
N ASN A 229 -5.97 -0.67 -12.89
CA ASN A 229 -5.18 -0.55 -14.11
C ASN A 229 -5.58 -1.56 -15.20
N TYR A 230 -6.51 -2.48 -14.90
CA TYR A 230 -7.11 -3.42 -15.85
C TYR A 230 -8.62 -3.16 -16.02
N PRO A 231 -9.02 -1.96 -16.54
CA PRO A 231 -10.42 -1.52 -16.55
C PRO A 231 -11.33 -2.46 -17.33
N ASN A 232 -10.86 -3.05 -18.42
CA ASN A 232 -11.69 -3.90 -19.27
C ASN A 232 -12.04 -5.27 -18.66
N ALA A 233 -11.45 -5.62 -17.52
CA ALA A 233 -11.73 -6.88 -16.83
C ALA A 233 -12.26 -6.69 -15.40
N TRP A 234 -11.66 -5.74 -14.64
CA TRP A 234 -11.81 -5.71 -13.21
C TRP A 234 -12.34 -4.41 -12.60
N ASN A 235 -12.47 -3.33 -13.41
CA ASN A 235 -13.05 -2.06 -12.93
C ASN A 235 -13.61 -1.24 -14.11
N TYR A 236 -14.48 -1.85 -14.89
CA TYR A 236 -14.97 -1.25 -16.13
C TYR A 236 -15.74 0.04 -15.88
N THR A 237 -15.35 1.06 -16.61
CA THR A 237 -16.04 2.36 -16.70
C THR A 237 -15.87 2.90 -18.11
N PRO A 238 -16.94 3.34 -18.78
CA PRO A 238 -16.81 4.04 -20.06
C PRO A 238 -15.95 5.31 -19.91
N HIS A 239 -14.88 5.40 -20.70
CA HIS A 239 -13.95 6.53 -20.65
C HIS A 239 -13.30 6.79 -22.01
N SER A 240 -12.83 8.02 -22.22
CA SER A 240 -12.23 8.47 -23.47
C SER A 240 -10.70 8.46 -23.46
N SER A 241 -10.08 8.51 -22.28
CA SER A 241 -8.62 8.49 -22.08
C SER A 241 -8.29 8.01 -20.68
N ILE A 242 -7.00 7.73 -20.41
CA ILE A 242 -6.51 7.37 -19.08
C ILE A 242 -6.74 8.51 -18.07
N GLU A 243 -6.62 9.78 -18.48
CA GLU A 243 -6.88 10.94 -17.62
C GLU A 243 -8.37 10.99 -17.22
N ASN A 244 -9.27 10.79 -18.18
CA ASN A 244 -10.72 10.75 -17.91
C ASN A 244 -11.08 9.56 -17.00
N TYR A 245 -10.45 8.40 -17.20
CA TYR A 245 -10.60 7.26 -16.31
C TYR A 245 -10.10 7.58 -14.88
N ALA A 246 -8.91 8.17 -14.77
CA ALA A 246 -8.34 8.60 -13.49
C ALA A 246 -9.22 9.65 -12.78
N ASP A 247 -9.83 10.60 -13.52
CA ASP A 247 -10.78 11.57 -12.97
C ASP A 247 -12.00 10.87 -12.34
N GLN A 248 -12.60 9.94 -13.08
CA GLN A 248 -13.77 9.20 -12.61
C GLN A 248 -13.43 8.33 -11.39
N TYR A 249 -12.33 7.58 -11.45
CA TYR A 249 -11.91 6.74 -10.33
C TYR A 249 -11.59 7.58 -9.09
N ALA A 250 -10.83 8.65 -9.23
CA ALA A 250 -10.47 9.53 -8.11
C ALA A 250 -11.70 10.16 -7.46
N HIS A 251 -12.70 10.56 -8.24
CA HIS A 251 -13.96 11.09 -7.70
C HIS A 251 -14.71 10.01 -6.90
N ALA A 252 -14.89 8.82 -7.47
CA ALA A 252 -15.52 7.69 -6.78
C ALA A 252 -14.77 7.29 -5.50
N PHE A 253 -13.44 7.21 -5.59
CA PHE A 253 -12.59 6.90 -4.44
C PHE A 253 -12.76 7.93 -3.31
N ARG A 254 -12.81 9.21 -3.63
CA ARG A 254 -13.02 10.29 -2.65
C ARG A 254 -14.37 10.18 -1.94
N ILE A 255 -15.43 9.78 -2.64
CA ILE A 255 -16.74 9.52 -2.02
C ILE A 255 -16.63 8.38 -0.99
N TRP A 256 -16.05 7.25 -1.38
CA TRP A 256 -15.84 6.12 -0.48
C TRP A 256 -14.92 6.47 0.69
N TYR A 257 -13.80 7.10 0.43
CA TYR A 257 -12.84 7.53 1.46
C TYR A 257 -13.52 8.41 2.51
N THR A 258 -14.29 9.41 2.07
CA THR A 258 -15.01 10.33 2.98
C THR A 258 -16.03 9.58 3.83
N ALA A 259 -16.85 8.72 3.22
CA ALA A 259 -17.84 7.93 3.96
C ALA A 259 -17.19 7.00 4.99
N ILE A 260 -16.08 6.33 4.61
CA ILE A 260 -15.35 5.42 5.51
C ILE A 260 -14.74 6.21 6.67
N LYS A 261 -14.01 7.29 6.39
CA LYS A 261 -13.35 8.09 7.43
C LYS A 261 -14.32 8.79 8.38
N GLN A 262 -15.50 9.17 7.92
CA GLN A 262 -16.55 9.73 8.79
C GLN A 262 -17.11 8.69 9.77
N ASN A 263 -17.15 7.40 9.39
CA ASN A 263 -17.69 6.33 10.25
C ASN A 263 -16.60 5.63 11.07
N ASN A 264 -15.39 5.50 10.53
CA ASN A 264 -14.23 4.92 11.20
C ASN A 264 -12.95 5.69 10.79
N PRO A 265 -12.54 6.74 11.55
CA PRO A 265 -11.35 7.54 11.23
C PRO A 265 -10.04 6.72 11.17
N SER A 266 -9.97 5.60 11.89
CA SER A 266 -8.78 4.74 11.92
C SER A 266 -8.71 3.72 10.78
N ALA A 267 -9.79 3.55 9.99
CA ALA A 267 -9.77 2.65 8.86
C ALA A 267 -8.85 3.14 7.74
N ASN A 268 -8.07 2.26 7.13
CA ASN A 268 -7.30 2.59 5.93
C ASN A 268 -8.09 2.30 4.67
N VAL A 269 -7.87 3.10 3.63
CA VAL A 269 -8.55 2.97 2.33
C VAL A 269 -7.51 2.86 1.23
N TYR A 270 -7.62 1.82 0.42
CA TYR A 270 -6.59 1.40 -0.54
C TYR A 270 -7.07 1.49 -1.97
N ILE A 271 -6.12 1.78 -2.87
CA ILE A 271 -6.27 1.75 -4.32
C ILE A 271 -5.64 0.44 -4.83
N PRO A 272 -6.40 -0.45 -5.50
CA PRO A 272 -5.90 -1.75 -5.94
C PRO A 272 -5.28 -1.71 -7.33
N PHE A 273 -4.10 -2.33 -7.48
CA PHE A 273 -3.38 -2.47 -8.74
C PHE A 273 -2.97 -3.90 -9.01
N ASP A 274 -3.04 -4.31 -10.27
CA ASP A 274 -2.38 -5.48 -10.85
C ASP A 274 -0.87 -5.24 -10.98
N TYR A 275 -0.09 -6.32 -11.12
CA TYR A 275 1.38 -6.33 -11.19
C TYR A 275 2.00 -5.66 -12.44
N VAL A 276 1.20 -5.27 -13.44
CA VAL A 276 1.70 -4.65 -14.68
C VAL A 276 2.14 -3.21 -14.40
N TRP A 277 3.45 -2.97 -14.41
CA TRP A 277 4.02 -1.69 -14.00
C TRP A 277 4.25 -0.71 -15.17
N THR A 278 5.12 -1.08 -16.12
CA THR A 278 5.38 -0.27 -17.32
C THR A 278 5.12 -1.01 -18.62
N GLU A 279 4.68 -2.27 -18.56
CA GLU A 279 4.34 -3.03 -19.76
C GLU A 279 3.18 -2.38 -20.51
N GLN A 280 3.37 -2.23 -21.81
CA GLN A 280 2.35 -1.66 -22.68
C GLN A 280 1.35 -2.74 -23.10
N SER A 281 0.06 -2.50 -22.91
CA SER A 281 -0.98 -3.37 -23.42
C SER A 281 -0.99 -3.39 -24.95
N PRO A 282 -0.83 -4.55 -25.60
CA PRO A 282 -0.89 -4.63 -27.06
C PRO A 282 -2.28 -4.29 -27.64
N SER A 283 -3.34 -4.55 -26.87
CA SER A 283 -4.74 -4.35 -27.28
C SER A 283 -5.42 -3.17 -26.59
N GLY A 284 -4.70 -2.42 -25.74
CA GLY A 284 -5.31 -1.36 -24.94
C GLY A 284 -6.18 -1.84 -23.78
N GLY A 285 -6.11 -3.13 -23.40
CA GLY A 285 -6.97 -3.72 -22.37
C GLY A 285 -6.61 -3.32 -20.93
N TYR A 286 -5.42 -2.80 -20.73
CA TYR A 286 -4.94 -2.32 -19.43
C TYR A 286 -4.04 -1.09 -19.56
N TYR A 287 -3.89 -0.37 -18.47
CA TYR A 287 -2.97 0.76 -18.31
C TYR A 287 -1.72 0.32 -17.54
N LYS A 288 -0.62 1.00 -17.78
CA LYS A 288 0.57 0.91 -16.93
C LYS A 288 0.22 1.42 -15.53
N ALA A 289 0.42 0.59 -14.51
CA ALA A 289 0.14 1.00 -13.14
C ALA A 289 0.95 2.24 -12.73
N LYS A 290 2.21 2.38 -13.21
CA LYS A 290 3.06 3.56 -12.98
C LYS A 290 2.39 4.86 -13.45
N ASP A 291 1.84 4.86 -14.66
CA ASP A 291 1.19 6.06 -15.24
C ASP A 291 -0.12 6.38 -14.52
N LEU A 292 -0.95 5.36 -14.26
CA LEU A 292 -2.22 5.54 -13.56
C LEU A 292 -2.00 5.98 -12.11
N LEU A 293 -1.04 5.39 -11.39
CA LEU A 293 -0.69 5.79 -10.02
C LEU A 293 -0.26 7.27 -9.97
N ARG A 294 0.56 7.73 -10.90
CA ARG A 294 0.93 9.15 -10.99
C ARG A 294 -0.29 10.04 -11.17
N LEU A 295 -1.18 9.71 -12.11
CA LEU A 295 -2.41 10.48 -12.36
C LEU A 295 -3.35 10.50 -11.16
N LEU A 296 -3.46 9.38 -10.43
CA LEU A 296 -4.27 9.31 -9.21
C LEU A 296 -3.63 10.07 -8.06
N ASN A 297 -2.31 9.99 -7.92
CA ASN A 297 -1.61 10.76 -6.90
C ASN A 297 -1.81 12.27 -7.09
N ASP A 298 -1.76 12.78 -8.32
CA ASP A 298 -2.03 14.20 -8.61
C ASP A 298 -3.44 14.64 -8.14
N ARG A 299 -4.42 13.73 -8.13
CA ARG A 299 -5.82 13.98 -7.79
C ARG A 299 -6.17 13.74 -6.32
N LEU A 300 -5.40 12.87 -5.65
CA LEU A 300 -5.73 12.35 -4.32
C LEU A 300 -4.62 12.59 -3.28
N ARG A 301 -3.57 13.35 -3.61
CA ARG A 301 -2.42 13.57 -2.72
C ARG A 301 -2.77 14.18 -1.37
N ASP A 302 -3.93 14.85 -1.26
CA ASP A 302 -4.49 15.41 -0.03
C ASP A 302 -5.11 14.34 0.89
N LEU A 303 -5.29 13.11 0.40
CA LEU A 303 -5.82 11.99 1.16
C LEU A 303 -4.71 11.03 1.58
N ASP A 304 -4.85 10.44 2.75
CA ASP A 304 -3.99 9.35 3.24
C ASP A 304 -4.51 8.01 2.72
N TYR A 305 -4.36 7.79 1.41
CA TYR A 305 -4.69 6.50 0.79
C TYR A 305 -3.51 5.53 0.83
N GLY A 306 -3.81 4.24 0.88
CA GLY A 306 -2.83 3.16 0.72
C GLY A 306 -2.87 2.54 -0.67
N ILE A 307 -1.90 1.66 -0.94
CA ILE A 307 -1.82 0.84 -2.15
C ILE A 307 -2.08 -0.62 -1.80
N ALA A 308 -2.99 -1.26 -2.53
CA ALA A 308 -3.24 -2.69 -2.51
C ALA A 308 -2.67 -3.29 -3.81
N TRP A 309 -1.58 -4.04 -3.71
CA TRP A 309 -0.82 -4.53 -4.86
C TRP A 309 -1.01 -6.04 -5.02
N HIS A 310 -1.14 -6.51 -6.27
CA HIS A 310 -1.32 -7.93 -6.61
C HIS A 310 -0.06 -8.48 -7.31
N PRO A 311 0.98 -8.92 -6.59
CA PRO A 311 2.27 -9.33 -7.15
C PRO A 311 2.28 -10.79 -7.65
N TYR A 312 1.35 -11.15 -8.54
CA TYR A 312 1.31 -12.48 -9.12
C TYR A 312 2.59 -12.83 -9.91
N PRO A 313 2.99 -14.11 -9.97
CA PRO A 313 4.00 -14.56 -10.91
C PRO A 313 3.61 -14.26 -12.36
N GLN A 314 4.60 -14.03 -13.21
CA GLN A 314 4.40 -13.73 -14.63
C GLN A 314 3.59 -14.82 -15.32
N GLY A 315 2.43 -14.46 -15.88
CA GLY A 315 1.58 -15.37 -16.64
C GLY A 315 0.77 -16.37 -15.82
N LEU A 316 0.82 -16.30 -14.48
CA LEU A 316 -0.01 -17.03 -13.51
C LEU A 316 0.21 -18.56 -13.46
N ALA A 317 0.60 -19.21 -14.56
CA ALA A 317 0.66 -20.66 -14.65
C ALA A 317 1.86 -21.26 -13.90
N ASP A 318 3.02 -20.63 -14.03
CA ASP A 318 4.24 -21.03 -13.31
C ASP A 318 4.32 -20.27 -11.98
N PRO A 319 4.34 -20.97 -10.84
CA PRO A 319 4.47 -20.32 -9.54
C PRO A 319 5.87 -19.76 -9.27
N ASN A 320 6.88 -20.11 -10.06
CA ASN A 320 8.27 -19.74 -9.85
C ASN A 320 8.55 -18.30 -10.28
N PHE A 321 8.21 -17.33 -9.40
CA PHE A 321 8.43 -15.92 -9.69
C PHE A 321 9.91 -15.51 -9.80
N GLU A 322 10.85 -16.32 -9.28
CA GLU A 322 12.29 -16.02 -9.34
C GLU A 322 12.81 -16.02 -10.79
N ASP A 323 12.19 -16.80 -11.66
CA ASP A 323 12.57 -16.92 -13.09
C ASP A 323 11.86 -15.88 -13.98
N ASP A 324 10.98 -15.06 -13.43
CA ASP A 324 10.21 -14.07 -14.18
C ASP A 324 11.12 -13.04 -14.85
N SER A 325 11.21 -13.12 -16.17
CA SER A 325 12.15 -12.31 -16.96
C SER A 325 11.74 -10.83 -17.09
N LYS A 326 10.44 -10.54 -16.98
CA LYS A 326 9.91 -9.18 -17.06
C LYS A 326 10.06 -8.41 -15.75
N ALA A 327 10.28 -9.13 -14.62
CA ALA A 327 10.52 -8.54 -13.31
C ALA A 327 12.02 -8.23 -13.14
N THR A 328 12.39 -6.96 -13.26
CA THR A 328 13.77 -6.46 -13.12
C THR A 328 13.88 -5.47 -11.96
N ASN A 329 15.09 -5.27 -11.42
CA ASN A 329 15.34 -4.29 -10.36
C ASN A 329 15.49 -2.85 -10.89
N SER A 330 14.74 -2.52 -11.94
CA SER A 330 14.70 -1.20 -12.53
C SER A 330 13.35 -0.53 -12.24
N GLU A 331 13.34 0.77 -12.05
CA GLU A 331 12.11 1.57 -11.97
C GLU A 331 11.25 1.46 -13.24
N ASP A 332 11.87 1.10 -14.36
CA ASP A 332 11.20 0.85 -15.64
C ASP A 332 10.94 -0.65 -15.89
N SER A 333 10.93 -1.47 -14.83
CA SER A 333 10.52 -2.87 -14.91
C SER A 333 9.18 -3.01 -15.60
N LEU A 334 8.99 -4.02 -16.43
CA LEU A 334 7.72 -4.25 -17.12
C LEU A 334 6.62 -4.64 -16.13
N ILE A 335 6.97 -5.49 -15.16
CA ILE A 335 6.08 -5.92 -14.07
C ILE A 335 6.77 -5.76 -12.73
N ILE A 336 5.97 -5.66 -11.66
CA ILE A 336 6.45 -5.74 -10.28
C ILE A 336 5.72 -6.87 -9.57
N ASN A 337 6.47 -7.92 -9.23
CA ASN A 337 5.98 -9.04 -8.45
C ASN A 337 6.89 -9.32 -7.25
N MET A 338 6.83 -10.51 -6.64
CA MET A 338 7.63 -10.81 -5.45
C MET A 338 9.14 -10.80 -5.71
N LYS A 339 9.62 -11.02 -6.96
CA LYS A 339 11.04 -10.98 -7.32
C LYS A 339 11.66 -9.60 -7.13
N ASN A 340 10.90 -8.55 -7.43
CA ASN A 340 11.38 -7.17 -7.48
C ASN A 340 10.46 -6.18 -6.74
N ILE A 341 9.75 -6.63 -5.73
CA ILE A 341 8.77 -5.80 -4.97
C ILE A 341 9.41 -4.56 -4.34
N ASN A 342 10.72 -4.58 -4.08
CA ASN A 342 11.47 -3.42 -3.62
C ASN A 342 11.38 -2.23 -4.60
N VAL A 343 11.23 -2.46 -5.91
CA VAL A 343 11.04 -1.37 -6.89
C VAL A 343 9.80 -0.53 -6.56
N LEU A 344 8.69 -1.17 -6.17
CA LEU A 344 7.48 -0.47 -5.75
C LEU A 344 7.68 0.25 -4.41
N THR A 345 8.28 -0.44 -3.43
CA THR A 345 8.50 0.19 -2.11
C THR A 345 9.45 1.38 -2.19
N ASP A 346 10.48 1.31 -3.02
CA ASP A 346 11.40 2.42 -3.24
C ASP A 346 10.71 3.58 -4.00
N TYR A 347 9.84 3.24 -4.96
CA TYR A 347 9.07 4.23 -5.71
C TYR A 347 8.11 5.03 -4.81
N LEU A 348 7.44 4.35 -3.86
CA LEU A 348 6.51 4.98 -2.94
C LEU A 348 7.17 5.85 -1.86
N GLN A 349 8.49 5.74 -1.69
CA GLN A 349 9.27 6.61 -0.79
C GLN A 349 9.65 7.95 -1.41
N LYS A 350 9.41 8.14 -2.71
CA LYS A 350 9.66 9.43 -3.36
C LYS A 350 8.77 10.53 -2.77
N PRO A 351 9.30 11.76 -2.62
CA PRO A 351 8.59 12.86 -1.96
C PRO A 351 7.17 13.12 -2.49
N GLU A 352 7.01 13.00 -3.81
CA GLU A 352 5.72 13.25 -4.47
C GLU A 352 4.65 12.19 -4.16
N TYR A 353 5.05 10.99 -3.67
CA TYR A 353 4.13 9.90 -3.32
C TYR A 353 3.86 9.78 -1.83
N LEU A 354 4.53 10.54 -0.99
CA LEU A 354 4.28 10.49 0.46
C LEU A 354 2.84 10.88 0.80
N ALA A 355 2.33 10.35 1.89
CA ALA A 355 1.06 10.73 2.45
C ALA A 355 1.09 12.19 2.95
N PRO A 356 -0.06 12.87 3.18
CA PRO A 356 -0.11 14.26 3.63
C PRO A 356 0.69 14.55 4.91
N ASN A 357 0.88 13.53 5.76
CA ASN A 357 1.67 13.63 6.98
C ASN A 357 3.18 13.36 6.77
N GLY A 358 3.64 13.26 5.51
CA GLY A 358 5.03 13.02 5.16
C GLY A 358 5.55 11.61 5.35
N LYS A 359 4.70 10.66 5.70
CA LYS A 359 5.07 9.25 5.85
C LYS A 359 4.85 8.50 4.53
N VAL A 360 5.56 7.38 4.37
CA VAL A 360 5.32 6.46 3.25
C VAL A 360 3.89 5.92 3.34
N ARG A 361 3.21 5.88 2.20
CA ARG A 361 1.84 5.36 2.13
C ARG A 361 1.77 3.91 2.52
N HIS A 362 0.65 3.51 3.10
CA HIS A 362 0.36 2.11 3.41
C HIS A 362 0.43 1.26 2.15
N LEU A 363 1.13 0.12 2.24
CA LEU A 363 1.22 -0.87 1.16
C LEU A 363 0.87 -2.25 1.72
N ILE A 364 -0.13 -2.87 1.11
CA ILE A 364 -0.48 -4.27 1.36
C ILE A 364 -0.39 -5.07 0.06
N LEU A 365 0.04 -6.33 0.17
CA LEU A 365 -0.04 -7.30 -0.91
C LEU A 365 -1.37 -8.03 -0.76
N SER A 366 -2.40 -7.52 -1.47
CA SER A 366 -3.80 -7.87 -1.20
C SER A 366 -4.26 -9.13 -1.92
N GLU A 367 -3.55 -9.53 -2.98
CA GLU A 367 -3.87 -10.73 -3.72
C GLU A 367 -2.63 -11.27 -4.43
N GLN A 368 -2.20 -12.48 -4.10
CA GLN A 368 -1.19 -13.25 -4.83
C GLN A 368 -1.43 -14.73 -4.64
N GLY A 369 -1.45 -15.44 -5.75
CA GLY A 369 -1.62 -16.89 -5.80
C GLY A 369 -0.43 -17.56 -6.49
N PHE A 370 -0.17 -18.80 -6.11
CA PHE A 370 0.90 -19.64 -6.68
C PHE A 370 0.26 -20.93 -7.16
N ASN A 371 0.27 -21.15 -8.48
CA ASN A 371 -0.43 -22.28 -9.08
C ASN A 371 0.20 -23.63 -8.67
N ALA A 372 -0.63 -24.56 -8.20
CA ALA A 372 -0.17 -25.88 -7.72
C ALA A 372 -0.01 -26.91 -8.84
N THR A 373 0.65 -26.55 -9.95
CA THR A 373 1.10 -27.54 -10.96
C THR A 373 2.07 -28.54 -10.36
N ASN A 374 2.85 -28.09 -9.37
CA ASN A 374 3.70 -28.89 -8.50
C ASN A 374 3.58 -28.36 -7.07
N GLU A 375 3.08 -29.21 -6.14
CA GLU A 375 2.84 -28.78 -4.76
C GLU A 375 4.12 -28.42 -3.99
N ASP A 376 5.26 -29.01 -4.35
CA ASP A 376 6.56 -28.67 -3.73
C ASP A 376 7.01 -27.27 -4.15
N VAL A 377 6.85 -26.93 -5.43
CA VAL A 377 7.18 -25.60 -5.95
C VAL A 377 6.21 -24.57 -5.40
N GLN A 378 4.89 -24.83 -5.38
CA GLN A 378 3.91 -23.95 -4.77
C GLN A 378 4.29 -23.60 -3.33
N ALA A 379 4.59 -24.60 -2.52
CA ALA A 379 4.93 -24.43 -1.12
C ALA A 379 6.22 -23.62 -0.90
N ASP A 380 7.25 -23.89 -1.70
CA ASP A 380 8.53 -23.17 -1.67
C ASP A 380 8.35 -21.70 -2.07
N GLN A 381 7.63 -21.44 -3.15
CA GLN A 381 7.39 -20.07 -3.63
C GLN A 381 6.53 -19.24 -2.68
N ILE A 382 5.54 -19.84 -2.03
CA ILE A 382 4.76 -19.18 -0.95
C ILE A 382 5.68 -18.81 0.22
N ALA A 383 6.55 -19.72 0.65
CA ALA A 383 7.47 -19.45 1.75
C ALA A 383 8.46 -18.32 1.42
N LYS A 384 9.03 -18.32 0.22
CA LYS A 384 9.93 -17.28 -0.26
C LYS A 384 9.22 -15.92 -0.35
N ALA A 385 8.05 -15.88 -0.97
CA ALA A 385 7.26 -14.67 -1.13
C ALA A 385 6.88 -14.05 0.23
N TYR A 386 6.40 -14.87 1.16
CA TYR A 386 6.09 -14.40 2.51
C TYR A 386 7.33 -13.86 3.23
N ASN A 387 8.48 -14.53 3.13
CA ASN A 387 9.72 -14.07 3.76
C ASN A 387 10.21 -12.74 3.16
N ILE A 388 10.06 -12.54 1.85
CA ILE A 388 10.34 -11.24 1.21
C ILE A 388 9.44 -10.16 1.80
N ALA A 389 8.12 -10.40 1.85
CA ALA A 389 7.17 -9.46 2.42
C ALA A 389 7.42 -9.20 3.91
N LYS A 390 7.71 -10.24 4.69
CA LYS A 390 8.02 -10.13 6.13
C LYS A 390 9.22 -9.23 6.39
N ASN A 391 10.28 -9.34 5.59
CA ASN A 391 11.52 -8.61 5.77
C ASN A 391 11.51 -7.20 5.16
N ASN A 392 10.53 -6.85 4.33
CA ASN A 392 10.41 -5.50 3.76
C ASN A 392 9.60 -4.61 4.72
N PRO A 393 10.19 -3.54 5.31
CA PRO A 393 9.53 -2.72 6.33
C PRO A 393 8.33 -1.93 5.81
N TYR A 394 8.21 -1.74 4.50
CA TYR A 394 7.15 -0.95 3.87
C TYR A 394 5.94 -1.78 3.44
N ILE A 395 6.03 -3.11 3.51
CA ILE A 395 4.90 -4.00 3.26
C ILE A 395 4.24 -4.33 4.60
N GLU A 396 2.98 -4.02 4.76
CA GLU A 396 2.27 -4.18 6.03
C GLU A 396 1.56 -5.53 6.18
N ALA A 397 1.04 -6.08 5.08
CA ALA A 397 0.35 -7.37 5.07
C ALA A 397 0.58 -8.12 3.75
N PHE A 398 0.53 -9.45 3.85
CA PHE A 398 0.62 -10.40 2.75
C PHE A 398 -0.61 -11.31 2.80
N PHE A 399 -1.57 -11.10 1.88
CA PHE A 399 -2.78 -11.91 1.79
C PHE A 399 -2.60 -13.00 0.75
N LEU A 400 -2.42 -14.22 1.20
CA LEU A 400 -2.35 -15.37 0.30
C LEU A 400 -3.72 -15.62 -0.35
N ALA A 401 -3.78 -15.63 -1.64
CA ALA A 401 -4.92 -16.03 -2.44
C ALA A 401 -4.61 -17.41 -3.03
N ARG A 402 -5.23 -18.50 -2.51
CA ARG A 402 -6.30 -18.46 -1.52
C ARG A 402 -6.28 -19.73 -0.67
N GLU A 403 -7.24 -19.87 0.26
CA GLU A 403 -7.34 -21.09 1.06
C GLU A 403 -7.75 -22.31 0.22
N TYR A 404 -8.85 -22.21 -0.53
CA TYR A 404 -9.39 -23.29 -1.36
C TYR A 404 -9.32 -22.95 -2.84
N ASP A 405 -9.08 -23.94 -3.69
CA ASP A 405 -9.24 -23.77 -5.12
C ASP A 405 -10.65 -23.30 -5.48
N GLN A 406 -10.73 -22.53 -6.52
CA GLN A 406 -12.00 -22.18 -7.15
C GLN A 406 -12.21 -23.05 -8.39
N PRO A 407 -13.18 -23.97 -8.38
CA PRO A 407 -13.45 -24.82 -9.52
C PRO A 407 -13.80 -24.01 -10.77
N GLY A 408 -13.19 -24.39 -11.90
CA GLY A 408 -13.44 -23.72 -13.19
C GLY A 408 -12.76 -22.36 -13.33
N GLU A 409 -11.78 -22.04 -12.50
CA GLU A 409 -10.93 -20.86 -12.65
C GLU A 409 -9.95 -21.07 -13.82
N MET A 410 -10.40 -20.66 -15.02
CA MET A 410 -9.68 -20.89 -16.26
C MET A 410 -8.91 -19.65 -16.69
N HIS A 411 -7.60 -19.81 -16.95
CA HIS A 411 -6.75 -18.75 -17.49
C HIS A 411 -6.14 -19.19 -18.84
N ASN A 412 -5.92 -18.22 -19.73
CA ASN A 412 -5.24 -18.47 -20.99
C ASN A 412 -3.73 -18.49 -20.77
N VAL A 413 -3.13 -19.65 -20.96
CA VAL A 413 -1.69 -19.89 -20.83
C VAL A 413 -1.14 -20.34 -22.17
N GLY A 414 -0.37 -19.48 -22.83
CA GLY A 414 0.24 -19.81 -24.12
C GLY A 414 -0.76 -20.13 -25.23
N GLY A 415 -1.98 -19.58 -25.17
CA GLY A 415 -3.06 -19.81 -26.14
C GLY A 415 -4.00 -20.96 -25.80
N ALA A 416 -3.79 -21.67 -24.70
CA ALA A 416 -4.65 -22.73 -24.20
C ALA A 416 -5.30 -22.33 -22.86
N LEU A 417 -6.59 -22.68 -22.67
CA LEU A 417 -7.24 -22.51 -21.37
C LEU A 417 -6.77 -23.60 -20.41
N GLN A 418 -6.25 -23.19 -19.24
CA GLN A 418 -5.82 -24.08 -18.16
C GLN A 418 -6.56 -23.73 -16.89
N GLU A 419 -6.97 -24.76 -16.11
CA GLU A 419 -7.54 -24.57 -14.77
C GLU A 419 -6.41 -24.24 -13.79
N MET A 420 -6.56 -23.16 -13.04
CA MET A 420 -5.62 -22.73 -12.01
C MET A 420 -5.98 -23.32 -10.65
N HIS A 421 -4.93 -23.64 -9.89
CA HIS A 421 -5.04 -24.23 -8.56
C HIS A 421 -4.25 -23.39 -7.56
N PHE A 422 -4.78 -22.20 -7.22
CA PHE A 422 -4.12 -21.27 -6.30
C PHE A 422 -4.34 -21.62 -4.81
N GLY A 423 -5.30 -22.49 -4.53
CA GLY A 423 -5.62 -22.89 -3.16
C GLY A 423 -4.46 -23.65 -2.48
N ILE A 424 -4.26 -23.39 -1.19
CA ILE A 424 -3.42 -24.25 -0.35
C ILE A 424 -4.17 -25.52 0.11
N ARG A 425 -5.46 -25.57 -0.24
CA ARG A 425 -6.34 -26.75 -0.17
C ARG A 425 -7.03 -26.96 -1.52
N GLU A 426 -7.37 -28.20 -1.81
CA GLU A 426 -8.26 -28.52 -2.91
C GLU A 426 -9.65 -27.93 -2.69
N ALA A 427 -10.40 -27.79 -3.79
CA ALA A 427 -11.78 -27.29 -3.75
C ALA A 427 -12.69 -28.13 -2.83
N TYR A 428 -13.76 -27.52 -2.35
CA TYR A 428 -14.76 -28.17 -1.50
C TYR A 428 -15.32 -29.44 -2.14
N GLU A 429 -15.61 -29.36 -3.43
CA GLU A 429 -16.16 -30.44 -4.24
C GLU A 429 -15.16 -31.60 -4.46
N ARG A 430 -13.86 -31.34 -4.25
CA ARG A 430 -12.75 -32.29 -4.39
C ARG A 430 -12.23 -32.81 -3.04
N GLY A 431 -12.95 -32.56 -1.93
CA GLY A 431 -12.65 -33.12 -0.62
C GLY A 431 -11.76 -32.28 0.29
N ARG A 432 -11.37 -31.06 -0.10
CA ARG A 432 -10.64 -30.06 0.73
C ARG A 432 -9.28 -30.56 1.23
N ARG A 433 -8.66 -31.49 0.54
CA ARG A 433 -7.35 -32.02 0.92
C ARG A 433 -6.34 -30.88 1.08
N PRO A 434 -5.65 -30.75 2.22
CA PRO A 434 -4.56 -29.80 2.34
C PRO A 434 -3.40 -30.21 1.46
N ARG A 435 -2.84 -29.24 0.70
CA ARG A 435 -1.61 -29.41 -0.04
C ARG A 435 -0.40 -29.20 0.86
N LYS A 436 0.81 -29.49 0.38
CA LYS A 436 2.06 -29.20 1.09
C LYS A 436 2.15 -27.73 1.51
N ALA A 437 1.68 -26.83 0.67
CA ALA A 437 1.63 -25.38 0.91
C ALA A 437 0.85 -25.02 2.19
N TYR A 438 -0.17 -25.78 2.57
CA TYR A 438 -0.91 -25.56 3.81
C TYR A 438 0.00 -25.69 5.05
N SER A 439 0.74 -26.80 5.13
CA SER A 439 1.64 -27.07 6.26
C SER A 439 2.80 -26.07 6.29
N VAL A 440 3.33 -25.71 5.13
CA VAL A 440 4.40 -24.70 5.00
C VAL A 440 3.87 -23.34 5.44
N TYR A 441 2.72 -22.88 4.91
CA TYR A 441 2.14 -21.58 5.30
C TYR A 441 1.82 -21.54 6.80
N LYS A 442 1.31 -22.62 7.36
CA LYS A 442 1.07 -22.75 8.81
C LYS A 442 2.34 -22.52 9.64
N SER A 443 3.49 -23.03 9.19
CA SER A 443 4.76 -22.94 9.92
C SER A 443 5.42 -21.55 9.85
N LEU A 444 5.04 -20.69 8.90
CA LEU A 444 5.57 -19.33 8.76
C LEU A 444 5.09 -18.44 9.92
N GLN A 445 6.00 -17.61 10.45
CA GLN A 445 5.73 -16.69 11.57
C GLN A 445 5.92 -15.24 11.13
#